data_a37e817c9716435c167d60d8d090f93a
#
_entry.id   a37e817c9716435c167d60d8d090f93a
#
_cell.length_a   1.000
_cell.length_b   1.000
_cell.length_c   1.000
_cell.angle_alpha   90.00
_cell.angle_beta   90.00
_cell.angle_gamma   90.00
#
_symmetry.space_group_name_H-M   'P 1'
#
loop_
_entity.id
_entity.type
_entity.pdbx_description
1 polymer ?
#
loop_
_entity_poly.entity_id
_entity_poly.type
_entity_poly.pdbx_seq_one_letter_code
_entity_poly.pdbx_strand_id
1 'polypeptide(L)'
;MVEKIVSQLQGVDYTKTFVAVAKMDFIRLVLSISASKHWEVHHMDVKSVFIHGYIQEEIYMKHPKVYISYSTLVFIIRKSFYGLKQSPRAWYAKMDCFPLSQNFARCK
;
A
#
# COMPACT_ATOMS: atom_id res chain seq x y z
N MET A 1 -17.60 -9.78 -2.77
CA MET A 1 -18.43 -8.71 -2.13
C MET A 1 -17.52 -7.91 -1.21
N VAL A 2 -17.23 -6.67 -1.52
CA VAL A 2 -16.38 -5.80 -0.67
C VAL A 2 -17.33 -5.09 0.28
N GLU A 3 -17.35 -5.50 1.54
CA GLU A 3 -18.06 -4.72 2.55
C GLU A 3 -17.34 -3.37 2.70
N LYS A 4 -18.11 -2.30 2.52
CA LYS A 4 -17.63 -0.94 2.58
C LYS A 4 -17.15 -0.68 4.00
N ILE A 5 -15.84 -0.49 4.19
CA ILE A 5 -15.30 0.01 5.46
C ILE A 5 -15.79 1.44 5.60
N VAL A 6 -16.87 1.58 6.34
CA VAL A 6 -17.56 2.84 6.52
C VAL A 6 -16.92 3.56 7.68
N SER A 7 -16.20 4.62 7.40
CA SER A 7 -15.66 5.62 8.33
C SER A 7 -14.40 5.21 9.13
N GLN A 8 -13.22 5.36 8.51
CA GLN A 8 -11.99 5.50 9.27
C GLN A 8 -11.82 6.97 9.73
N LEU A 9 -11.54 7.17 11.01
CA LEU A 9 -11.30 8.49 11.62
C LEU A 9 -9.80 8.75 11.71
N GLN A 10 -9.36 9.89 11.21
CA GLN A 10 -7.98 10.33 11.33
C GLN A 10 -7.63 10.57 12.81
N GLY A 11 -6.47 10.07 13.24
CA GLY A 11 -6.02 10.15 14.63
C GLY A 11 -6.46 8.98 15.52
N VAL A 12 -7.44 8.17 15.06
CA VAL A 12 -7.91 6.95 15.74
C VAL A 12 -7.52 5.71 14.94
N ASP A 13 -8.02 5.59 13.72
CA ASP A 13 -7.80 4.43 12.87
C ASP A 13 -6.53 4.54 12.02
N TYR A 14 -6.05 5.73 11.75
CA TYR A 14 -4.80 5.99 11.05
C TYR A 14 -4.22 7.37 11.42
N THR A 15 -2.90 7.46 11.45
CA THR A 15 -2.19 8.72 11.74
C THR A 15 -1.64 9.39 10.48
N LYS A 16 -1.09 8.62 9.56
CA LYS A 16 -0.45 9.13 8.35
C LYS A 16 -0.86 8.30 7.14
N THR A 17 -1.26 8.97 6.07
CA THR A 17 -1.65 8.34 4.79
C THR A 17 -0.75 8.76 3.64
N PHE A 18 0.10 9.76 3.83
CA PHE A 18 0.94 10.30 2.76
C PHE A 18 1.86 9.23 2.18
N VAL A 19 1.84 9.14 0.85
CA VAL A 19 2.73 8.28 0.05
C VAL A 19 3.30 9.13 -1.06
N ALA A 20 4.61 9.03 -1.26
CA ALA A 20 5.26 9.64 -2.41
C ALA A 20 4.79 8.95 -3.69
N VAL A 21 4.18 9.72 -4.59
CA VAL A 21 3.80 9.26 -5.94
C VAL A 21 4.80 9.86 -6.94
N ALA A 22 5.33 9.02 -7.83
CA ALA A 22 6.23 9.48 -8.86
C ALA A 22 5.51 10.48 -9.79
N LYS A 23 6.09 11.66 -9.96
CA LYS A 23 5.58 12.65 -10.93
C LYS A 23 5.88 12.18 -12.35
N MET A 24 4.99 12.48 -13.30
CA MET A 24 5.16 12.11 -14.71
C MET A 24 6.46 12.66 -15.30
N ASP A 25 6.87 13.88 -14.92
CA ASP A 25 8.11 14.48 -15.38
C ASP A 25 9.34 13.69 -14.95
N PHE A 26 9.32 13.11 -13.75
CA PHE A 26 10.39 12.23 -13.27
C PHE A 26 10.46 10.94 -14.09
N ILE A 27 9.31 10.35 -14.40
CA ILE A 27 9.25 9.15 -15.26
C ILE A 27 9.82 9.45 -16.64
N ARG A 28 9.43 10.58 -17.25
CA ARG A 28 9.96 11.03 -18.55
C ARG A 28 11.48 11.25 -18.50
N LEU A 29 11.99 11.86 -17.43
CA LEU A 29 13.43 12.08 -17.25
C LEU A 29 14.18 10.74 -17.21
N VAL A 30 13.71 9.78 -16.41
CA VAL A 30 14.33 8.46 -16.31
C VAL A 30 14.34 7.74 -17.66
N LEU A 31 13.23 7.78 -18.40
CA LEU A 31 13.14 7.18 -19.74
C LEU A 31 14.09 7.87 -20.73
N SER A 32 14.22 9.20 -20.69
CA SER A 32 15.15 9.94 -21.55
C SER A 32 16.60 9.59 -21.27
N ILE A 33 16.98 9.48 -19.99
CA ILE A 33 18.33 9.07 -19.60
C ILE A 33 18.60 7.64 -20.05
N SER A 34 17.65 6.72 -19.84
CA SER A 34 17.77 5.33 -20.24
C SER A 34 17.97 5.19 -21.76
N ALA A 35 17.20 5.94 -22.55
CA ALA A 35 17.34 5.98 -24.00
C ALA A 35 18.71 6.53 -24.44
N SER A 36 19.18 7.61 -23.82
CA SER A 36 20.49 8.20 -24.10
C SER A 36 21.68 7.28 -23.75
N LYS A 37 21.50 6.45 -22.73
CA LYS A 37 22.51 5.49 -22.25
C LYS A 37 22.36 4.09 -22.84
N HIS A 38 21.36 3.89 -23.71
CA HIS A 38 21.00 2.56 -24.26
C HIS A 38 20.75 1.50 -23.18
N TRP A 39 20.15 1.91 -22.05
CA TRP A 39 19.76 1.00 -20.98
C TRP A 39 18.46 0.31 -21.33
N GLU A 40 18.38 -0.97 -20.99
CA GLU A 40 17.13 -1.72 -21.07
C GLU A 40 16.19 -1.31 -19.94
N VAL A 41 14.94 -1.02 -20.26
CA VAL A 41 13.90 -0.59 -19.29
C VAL A 41 12.85 -1.67 -19.19
N HIS A 42 12.64 -2.18 -17.97
CA HIS A 42 11.59 -3.14 -17.67
C HIS A 42 10.47 -2.44 -16.89
N HIS A 43 9.27 -2.44 -17.45
CA HIS A 43 8.08 -1.96 -16.77
C HIS A 43 7.34 -3.15 -16.17
N MET A 44 7.14 -3.14 -14.86
CA MET A 44 6.49 -4.22 -14.12
C MET A 44 5.32 -3.67 -13.31
N ASP A 45 4.25 -4.47 -13.19
CA ASP A 45 3.11 -4.19 -12.33
C ASP A 45 2.98 -5.27 -11.25
N VAL A 46 2.57 -4.88 -10.06
CA VAL A 46 2.39 -5.80 -8.94
C VAL A 46 0.92 -6.08 -8.72
N LYS A 47 0.52 -7.32 -9.01
CA LYS A 47 -0.86 -7.77 -8.79
C LYS A 47 -1.21 -7.74 -7.31
N SER A 48 -2.40 -7.21 -7.00
CA SER A 48 -2.96 -7.19 -5.64
C SER A 48 -2.05 -6.51 -4.61
N VAL A 49 -1.44 -5.42 -5.00
CA VAL A 49 -0.40 -4.65 -4.32
C VAL A 49 -0.66 -4.48 -2.81
N PHE A 50 -1.87 -4.06 -2.43
CA PHE A 50 -2.14 -3.66 -1.05
C PHE A 50 -2.19 -4.84 -0.07
N ILE A 51 -2.57 -6.04 -0.50
CA ILE A 51 -2.61 -7.19 0.41
C ILE A 51 -1.23 -7.69 0.86
N HIS A 52 -0.18 -7.18 0.25
CA HIS A 52 1.20 -7.46 0.63
C HIS A 52 1.74 -6.53 1.72
N GLY A 53 1.05 -5.42 2.03
CA GLY A 53 1.40 -4.51 3.13
C GLY A 53 0.92 -5.04 4.48
N TYR A 54 1.70 -4.80 5.54
CA TYR A 54 1.28 -5.03 6.91
C TYR A 54 0.79 -3.73 7.54
N ILE A 55 -0.29 -3.81 8.30
CA ILE A 55 -0.85 -2.69 9.04
C ILE A 55 -0.29 -2.75 10.45
N GLN A 56 0.18 -1.62 10.95
CA GLN A 56 0.70 -1.49 12.32
C GLN A 56 -0.43 -1.15 13.32
N GLU A 57 -1.47 -0.49 12.80
CA GLU A 57 -2.62 -0.10 13.59
C GLU A 57 -3.58 -1.29 13.81
N GLU A 58 -4.21 -1.36 14.96
CA GLU A 58 -5.29 -2.32 15.23
C GLU A 58 -6.58 -1.83 14.59
N ILE A 59 -7.01 -2.53 13.53
CA ILE A 59 -8.26 -2.23 12.83
C ILE A 59 -9.21 -3.39 13.02
N TYR A 60 -10.41 -3.05 13.47
CA TYR A 60 -11.49 -4.00 13.70
C TYR A 60 -12.53 -3.90 12.60
N MET A 61 -12.92 -5.04 12.04
CA MET A 61 -13.97 -5.16 11.05
C MET A 61 -15.13 -5.99 11.60
N LYS A 62 -16.35 -5.51 11.41
CA LYS A 62 -17.54 -6.30 11.75
C LYS A 62 -17.64 -7.50 10.83
N HIS A 63 -18.14 -8.61 11.38
CA HIS A 63 -18.36 -9.83 10.62
C HIS A 63 -19.44 -9.60 9.53
N PRO A 64 -19.23 -10.08 8.29
CA PRO A 64 -20.27 -10.07 7.27
C PRO A 64 -21.49 -10.88 7.74
N LYS A 65 -22.68 -10.32 7.64
CA LYS A 65 -23.94 -10.92 8.11
C LYS A 65 -24.26 -12.29 7.53
N VAL A 66 -23.59 -12.67 6.42
CA VAL A 66 -23.85 -13.89 5.65
C VAL A 66 -23.31 -15.14 6.32
N TYR A 67 -22.33 -15.02 7.22
CA TYR A 67 -21.58 -16.19 7.70
C TYR A 67 -21.88 -16.65 9.13
N ILE A 68 -22.36 -15.81 10.03
CA ILE A 68 -22.60 -16.22 11.42
C ILE A 68 -23.76 -15.44 12.05
N SER A 69 -24.58 -16.17 12.83
CA SER A 69 -25.70 -15.62 13.62
C SER A 69 -25.28 -14.81 14.88
N TYR A 70 -23.99 -14.78 15.18
CA TYR A 70 -23.47 -14.08 16.37
C TYR A 70 -22.96 -12.68 16.00
N SER A 71 -23.71 -11.66 16.36
CA SER A 71 -23.45 -10.25 16.02
C SER A 71 -22.32 -9.56 16.83
N THR A 72 -21.66 -10.30 17.73
CA THR A 72 -20.67 -9.74 18.67
C THR A 72 -19.22 -9.99 18.27
N LEU A 73 -18.97 -10.79 17.24
CA LEU A 73 -17.60 -11.09 16.80
C LEU A 73 -17.07 -10.00 15.87
N VAL A 74 -15.83 -9.56 16.11
CA VAL A 74 -15.07 -8.66 15.26
C VAL A 74 -13.77 -9.31 14.81
N PHE A 75 -13.34 -9.01 13.59
CA PHE A 75 -12.03 -9.44 13.07
C PHE A 75 -10.99 -8.35 13.27
N ILE A 76 -9.80 -8.74 13.67
CA ILE A 76 -8.62 -7.87 13.64
C ILE A 76 -7.97 -8.00 12.27
N ILE A 77 -7.81 -6.88 11.59
CA ILE A 77 -7.17 -6.81 10.29
C ILE A 77 -5.67 -6.59 10.49
N ARG A 78 -4.85 -7.53 10.04
CA ARG A 78 -3.38 -7.47 10.11
C ARG A 78 -2.72 -7.14 8.77
N LYS A 79 -3.42 -7.42 7.67
CA LYS A 79 -2.94 -7.12 6.31
C LYS A 79 -3.72 -5.97 5.71
N SER A 80 -3.04 -5.13 4.96
CA SER A 80 -3.70 -4.07 4.22
C SER A 80 -4.52 -4.63 3.05
N PHE A 81 -5.55 -3.92 2.65
CA PHE A 81 -6.36 -4.25 1.49
C PHE A 81 -6.96 -2.99 0.88
N TYR A 82 -7.59 -3.15 -0.27
CA TYR A 82 -8.23 -2.05 -0.97
C TYR A 82 -9.34 -1.43 -0.14
N GLY A 83 -9.33 -0.09 0.00
CA GLY A 83 -10.31 0.67 0.76
C GLY A 83 -9.80 1.22 2.10
N LEU A 84 -8.71 0.70 2.66
CA LEU A 84 -8.09 1.30 3.84
C LEU A 84 -7.23 2.51 3.44
N LYS A 85 -7.37 3.60 4.20
CA LYS A 85 -6.62 4.86 3.96
C LYS A 85 -5.11 4.69 4.08
N GLN A 86 -4.63 3.81 4.95
CA GLN A 86 -3.20 3.52 5.18
C GLN A 86 -2.61 2.46 4.26
N SER A 87 -3.41 1.75 3.45
CA SER A 87 -2.90 0.67 2.58
C SER A 87 -1.80 1.12 1.63
N PRO A 88 -1.88 2.29 0.96
CA PRO A 88 -0.80 2.76 0.09
C PRO A 88 0.52 2.96 0.85
N ARG A 89 0.44 3.48 2.07
CA ARG A 89 1.63 3.68 2.92
C ARG A 89 2.25 2.37 3.37
N ALA A 90 1.44 1.40 3.79
CA ALA A 90 1.91 0.08 4.19
C ALA A 90 2.61 -0.64 3.03
N TRP A 91 2.08 -0.51 1.84
CA TRP A 91 2.71 -1.02 0.63
C TRP A 91 4.02 -0.30 0.31
N TYR A 92 4.02 1.04 0.33
CA TYR A 92 5.23 1.82 0.07
C TYR A 92 6.37 1.46 1.03
N ALA A 93 6.08 1.31 2.31
CA ALA A 93 7.09 0.89 3.30
C ALA A 93 7.71 -0.47 2.94
N LYS A 94 6.91 -1.42 2.46
CA LYS A 94 7.40 -2.71 2.01
C LYS A 94 8.25 -2.62 0.75
N MET A 95 7.80 -1.84 -0.25
CA MET A 95 8.53 -1.62 -1.50
C MET A 95 9.88 -0.93 -1.26
N ASP A 96 9.92 0.02 -0.35
CA ASP A 96 11.13 0.75 -0.03
C ASP A 96 12.19 -0.10 0.68
N CYS A 97 11.77 -1.08 1.46
CA CYS A 97 12.68 -2.02 2.10
C CYS A 97 13.43 -2.92 1.09
N PHE A 98 12.82 -3.29 -0.02
CA PHE A 98 13.42 -4.23 -0.97
C PHE A 98 14.68 -3.68 -1.65
N PRO A 99 14.68 -2.50 -2.29
CA PRO A 99 15.90 -1.93 -2.87
C PRO A 99 17.00 -1.71 -1.81
N LEU A 100 16.63 -1.24 -0.61
CA LEU A 100 17.59 -1.03 0.48
C LEU A 100 18.27 -2.34 0.90
N SER A 101 17.54 -3.45 0.92
CA SER A 101 18.11 -4.77 1.19
C SER A 101 19.07 -5.25 0.09
N GLN A 102 18.96 -4.70 -1.12
CA GLN A 102 19.85 -4.97 -2.26
C GLN A 102 20.99 -3.94 -2.38
N ASN A 103 21.29 -3.19 -1.32
CA ASN A 103 22.33 -2.16 -1.26
C ASN A 103 22.09 -0.93 -2.15
N PHE A 104 20.86 -0.68 -2.58
CA PHE A 104 20.51 0.60 -3.20
C PHE A 104 20.43 1.69 -2.15
N ALA A 105 20.91 2.88 -2.48
CA ALA A 105 20.78 4.06 -1.64
C ALA A 105 19.71 5.00 -2.20
N ARG A 106 19.01 5.70 -1.30
CA ARG A 106 18.08 6.76 -1.72
C ARG A 106 18.88 7.95 -2.22
N CYS A 107 18.49 8.51 -3.36
CA CYS A 107 18.99 9.81 -3.78
C CYS A 107 18.54 10.89 -2.78
N LYS A 108 19.47 11.78 -2.46
CA LYS A 108 19.20 12.97 -1.62
C LYS A 108 18.59 14.07 -2.49
#